data_1b81e6c944b84999542919328d873a60
#
_entry.id   1b81e6c944b84999542919328d873a60
#
_cell.length_a   1.000
_cell.length_b   1.000
_cell.length_c   1.000
_cell.angle_alpha   90.00
_cell.angle_beta   90.00
_cell.angle_gamma   90.00
#
_symmetry.space_group_name_H-M   'P 1'
#
loop_
_entity.id
_entity.type
_entity.pdbx_description
1 polymer ?
#
loop_
_entity_poly.entity_id
_entity_poly.type
_entity_poly.pdbx_seq_one_letter_code
_entity_poly.pdbx_strand_id
1 'polypeptide(L)'
;MKTIRVVAAVIRDGEKIFATMRGYGDFKGLWEFPGGKIEPGETPQQALKREIREELASEIAVGELIDTVEFDYPTFHLSMDCFWCQLIRGDLELLEAAEARWLTKETLKSVEWLPADLGLIDKIEKTLAISNSSTSGLPSASF
;
A
#
# COMPACT_ATOMS: atom_id res chain seq x y z
N MET A 1 -0.82 -19.22 -17.59
CA MET A 1 -1.23 -17.85 -17.24
C MET A 1 0.00 -17.05 -16.87
N LYS A 2 0.14 -15.85 -17.41
CA LYS A 2 1.29 -14.99 -17.12
C LYS A 2 1.25 -14.51 -15.65
N THR A 3 2.39 -14.52 -15.00
CA THR A 3 2.54 -13.96 -13.65
C THR A 3 3.09 -12.54 -13.74
N ILE A 4 2.41 -11.60 -13.10
CA ILE A 4 2.85 -10.21 -13.00
C ILE A 4 3.27 -9.97 -11.56
N ARG A 5 4.54 -9.57 -11.37
CA ARG A 5 5.09 -9.28 -10.06
C ARG A 5 5.05 -7.79 -9.78
N VAL A 6 4.39 -7.43 -8.68
CA VAL A 6 4.23 -6.03 -8.28
C VAL A 6 4.59 -5.85 -6.82
N VAL A 7 4.74 -4.60 -6.43
CA VAL A 7 4.99 -4.19 -5.05
C VAL A 7 3.95 -3.16 -4.65
N ALA A 8 3.64 -3.12 -3.36
CA ALA A 8 2.68 -2.15 -2.82
C ALA A 8 3.20 -1.58 -1.51
N ALA A 9 3.02 -0.27 -1.34
CA ALA A 9 3.43 0.46 -0.15
C ALA A 9 2.24 0.74 0.75
N VAL A 10 2.28 0.20 1.96
CA VAL A 10 1.32 0.56 3.00
C VAL A 10 2.00 1.65 3.83
N ILE A 11 1.82 2.89 3.39
CA ILE A 11 2.44 4.06 4.02
C ILE A 11 1.65 4.39 5.28
N ARG A 12 2.34 4.36 6.41
CA ARG A 12 1.72 4.53 7.70
C ARG A 12 2.19 5.80 8.38
N ASP A 13 1.25 6.55 8.94
CA ASP A 13 1.52 7.70 9.78
C ASP A 13 0.71 7.53 11.06
N GLY A 14 1.39 7.09 12.13
CA GLY A 14 0.70 6.72 13.36
C GLY A 14 -0.28 5.59 13.11
N GLU A 15 -1.57 5.85 13.27
CA GLU A 15 -2.63 4.85 13.06
C GLU A 15 -3.34 5.03 11.73
N LYS A 16 -2.81 5.87 10.85
CA LYS A 16 -3.41 6.16 9.55
C LYS A 16 -2.64 5.50 8.44
N ILE A 17 -3.37 5.03 7.44
CA ILE A 17 -2.83 4.33 6.28
C ILE A 17 -3.22 5.10 5.03
N PHE A 18 -2.24 5.35 4.15
CA PHE A 18 -2.46 6.07 2.91
C PHE A 18 -2.98 5.14 1.82
N ALA A 19 -4.10 5.51 1.20
CA ALA A 19 -4.69 4.75 0.10
C ALA A 19 -5.02 5.67 -1.05
N THR A 20 -4.99 5.15 -2.27
CA THR A 20 -5.28 5.91 -3.48
C THR A 20 -6.39 5.26 -4.30
N MET A 21 -7.16 6.07 -5.00
CA MET A 21 -8.21 5.59 -5.90
C MET A 21 -7.70 5.62 -7.34
N ARG A 22 -7.90 4.50 -8.04
CA ARG A 22 -7.47 4.38 -9.42
C ARG A 22 -8.28 5.33 -10.31
N GLY A 23 -7.58 6.14 -11.11
CA GLY A 23 -8.22 7.20 -11.90
C GLY A 23 -8.57 6.82 -13.32
N TYR A 24 -8.04 5.70 -13.84
CA TYR A 24 -8.25 5.28 -15.21
C TYR A 24 -8.03 3.79 -15.39
N GLY A 25 -8.40 3.28 -16.56
CA GLY A 25 -8.17 1.88 -16.91
C GLY A 25 -9.11 0.91 -16.21
N ASP A 26 -8.68 -0.35 -16.16
CA ASP A 26 -9.41 -1.38 -15.47
C ASP A 26 -9.47 -1.08 -13.98
N PHE A 27 -10.62 -1.34 -13.38
CA PHE A 27 -10.86 -1.09 -11.96
C PHE A 27 -10.86 0.39 -11.55
N LYS A 28 -11.09 1.29 -12.51
CA LYS A 28 -11.26 2.71 -12.22
C LYS A 28 -12.29 2.90 -11.10
N GLY A 29 -11.95 3.74 -10.13
CA GLY A 29 -12.81 4.03 -8.99
C GLY A 29 -12.61 3.13 -7.79
N LEU A 30 -11.83 2.06 -7.93
CA LEU A 30 -11.48 1.20 -6.80
C LEU A 30 -10.21 1.70 -6.13
N TRP A 31 -10.07 1.33 -4.85
CA TRP A 31 -8.97 1.78 -4.01
C TRP A 31 -7.86 0.75 -3.93
N GLU A 32 -6.65 1.21 -3.78
CA GLU A 32 -5.45 0.37 -3.73
C GLU A 32 -4.36 1.04 -2.92
N PHE A 33 -3.32 0.28 -2.59
CA PHE A 33 -2.10 0.84 -2.05
C PHE A 33 -1.19 1.21 -3.21
N PRO A 34 -0.50 2.36 -3.14
CA PRO A 34 0.38 2.77 -4.25
C PRO A 34 1.53 1.80 -4.45
N GLY A 35 1.95 1.63 -5.69
CA GLY A 35 3.01 0.73 -6.07
C GLY A 35 2.99 0.45 -7.55
N GLY A 36 3.60 -0.62 -7.98
CA GLY A 36 3.64 -0.97 -9.39
C GLY A 36 4.53 -2.17 -9.67
N LYS A 37 4.87 -2.36 -10.93
CA LYS A 37 5.61 -3.54 -11.39
C LYS A 37 7.08 -3.47 -10.99
N ILE A 38 7.64 -4.63 -10.66
CA ILE A 38 9.08 -4.80 -10.45
C ILE A 38 9.73 -4.89 -11.82
N GLU A 39 10.73 -4.05 -12.07
CA GLU A 39 11.48 -4.08 -13.33
C GLU A 39 12.67 -5.02 -13.23
N PRO A 40 13.17 -5.51 -14.39
CA PRO A 40 14.35 -6.40 -14.37
C PRO A 40 15.52 -5.78 -13.63
N GLY A 41 16.15 -6.57 -12.76
CA GLY A 41 17.31 -6.11 -12.00
C GLY A 41 16.99 -5.35 -10.72
N GLU A 42 15.72 -5.05 -10.46
CA GLU A 42 15.33 -4.39 -9.22
C GLU A 42 14.99 -5.38 -8.12
N THR A 43 15.36 -5.05 -6.88
CA THR A 43 14.77 -5.72 -5.73
C THR A 43 13.35 -5.18 -5.53
N PRO A 44 12.48 -5.89 -4.81
CA PRO A 44 11.15 -5.36 -4.49
C PRO A 44 11.22 -3.98 -3.81
N GLN A 45 12.16 -3.80 -2.90
CA GLN A 45 12.32 -2.53 -2.18
C GLN A 45 12.74 -1.39 -3.12
N GLN A 46 13.64 -1.67 -4.05
CA GLN A 46 14.06 -0.68 -5.04
C GLN A 46 12.92 -0.28 -5.96
N ALA A 47 12.15 -1.28 -6.41
CA ALA A 47 10.99 -1.05 -7.26
C ALA A 47 9.97 -0.15 -6.54
N LEU A 48 9.72 -0.44 -5.27
CA LEU A 48 8.74 0.31 -4.50
C LEU A 48 9.15 1.77 -4.31
N LYS A 49 10.42 2.01 -3.99
CA LYS A 49 10.93 3.38 -3.85
C LYS A 49 10.81 4.15 -5.17
N ARG A 50 11.12 3.50 -6.28
CA ARG A 50 10.99 4.11 -7.61
C ARG A 50 9.54 4.45 -7.93
N GLU A 51 8.63 3.50 -7.70
CA GLU A 51 7.21 3.69 -7.99
C GLU A 51 6.61 4.84 -7.18
N ILE A 52 6.94 4.94 -5.90
CA ILE A 52 6.42 6.03 -5.07
C ILE A 52 6.98 7.38 -5.52
N ARG A 53 8.23 7.41 -5.96
CA ARG A 53 8.82 8.63 -6.51
C ARG A 53 8.09 9.05 -7.80
N GLU A 54 7.80 8.09 -8.66
CA GLU A 54 7.12 8.36 -9.94
C GLU A 54 5.65 8.76 -9.75
N GLU A 55 4.94 8.07 -8.86
CA GLU A 55 3.50 8.28 -8.68
C GLU A 55 3.15 9.42 -7.73
N LEU A 56 3.97 9.66 -6.72
CA LEU A 56 3.64 10.57 -5.63
C LEU A 56 4.70 11.63 -5.36
N ALA A 57 5.74 11.69 -6.17
CA ALA A 57 6.85 12.65 -6.03
C ALA A 57 7.39 12.66 -4.59
N SER A 58 7.49 11.50 -3.98
CA SER A 58 7.85 11.36 -2.57
C SER A 58 8.86 10.24 -2.35
N GLU A 59 9.57 10.32 -1.23
CA GLU A 59 10.54 9.30 -0.82
C GLU A 59 10.05 8.59 0.43
N ILE A 60 10.16 7.27 0.42
CA ILE A 60 9.75 6.42 1.53
C ILE A 60 10.89 5.56 2.04
N ALA A 61 10.80 5.19 3.32
CA ALA A 61 11.58 4.10 3.88
C ALA A 61 10.72 2.84 3.77
N VAL A 62 11.29 1.77 3.23
CA VAL A 62 10.59 0.49 3.10
C VAL A 62 10.94 -0.35 4.32
N GLY A 63 9.94 -0.73 5.08
CA GLY A 63 10.08 -1.54 6.28
C GLY A 63 9.81 -3.02 6.05
N GLU A 64 9.14 -3.64 7.00
CA GLU A 64 8.90 -5.07 6.97
C GLU A 64 7.86 -5.48 5.91
N LEU A 65 8.07 -6.66 5.34
CA LEU A 65 7.08 -7.28 4.48
C LEU A 65 5.85 -7.65 5.32
N ILE A 66 4.69 -7.21 4.89
CA ILE A 66 3.43 -7.57 5.53
C ILE A 66 3.01 -8.96 5.04
N ASP A 67 3.00 -9.13 3.74
CA ASP A 67 2.58 -10.37 3.08
C ASP A 67 2.92 -10.31 1.59
N THR A 68 3.00 -11.48 0.98
CA THR A 68 3.00 -11.60 -0.46
C THR A 68 1.63 -12.11 -0.87
N VAL A 69 0.86 -11.28 -1.54
CA VAL A 69 -0.50 -11.63 -1.96
C VAL A 69 -0.45 -12.29 -3.32
N GLU A 70 -1.03 -13.48 -3.43
CA GLU A 70 -1.18 -14.20 -4.69
C GLU A 70 -2.65 -14.13 -5.09
N PHE A 71 -2.93 -13.65 -6.27
CA PHE A 71 -4.31 -13.49 -6.72
C PHE A 71 -4.45 -13.75 -8.22
N ASP A 72 -5.45 -14.55 -8.61
CA ASP A 72 -5.73 -14.85 -10.00
C ASP A 72 -6.80 -13.90 -10.55
N TYR A 73 -6.39 -13.00 -11.42
CA TYR A 73 -7.32 -12.24 -12.25
C TYR A 73 -7.65 -13.07 -13.50
N PRO A 74 -8.70 -12.75 -14.25
CA PRO A 74 -9.10 -13.61 -15.38
C PRO A 74 -8.01 -13.87 -16.42
N THR A 75 -7.09 -12.91 -16.63
CA THR A 75 -6.09 -13.03 -17.70
C THR A 75 -4.65 -13.15 -17.19
N PHE A 76 -4.41 -13.04 -15.89
CA PHE A 76 -3.07 -13.14 -15.34
C PHE A 76 -3.10 -13.46 -13.85
N HIS A 77 -1.96 -13.97 -13.38
CA HIS A 77 -1.73 -14.18 -11.96
C HIS A 77 -0.95 -13.01 -11.40
N LEU A 78 -1.42 -12.43 -10.31
CA LEU A 78 -0.75 -11.35 -9.61
C LEU A 78 0.02 -11.89 -8.41
N SER A 79 1.29 -11.51 -8.29
CA SER A 79 2.10 -11.76 -7.10
C SER A 79 2.55 -10.41 -6.57
N MET A 80 2.02 -10.01 -5.41
CA MET A 80 2.20 -8.67 -4.86
C MET A 80 2.89 -8.70 -3.50
N ASP A 81 4.11 -8.14 -3.45
CA ASP A 81 4.84 -7.97 -2.20
C ASP A 81 4.41 -6.66 -1.55
N CYS A 82 3.83 -6.72 -0.36
CA CYS A 82 3.29 -5.58 0.36
C CYS A 82 4.15 -5.27 1.57
N PHE A 83 4.61 -4.03 1.68
CA PHE A 83 5.53 -3.61 2.73
C PHE A 83 4.95 -2.48 3.57
N TRP A 84 5.23 -2.51 4.87
CA TRP A 84 5.07 -1.33 5.70
C TRP A 84 6.06 -0.28 5.27
N CYS A 85 5.60 0.96 5.09
CA CYS A 85 6.45 2.06 4.64
C CYS A 85 6.21 3.30 5.48
N GLN A 86 7.20 4.18 5.47
CA GLN A 86 7.13 5.47 6.16
C GLN A 86 7.55 6.56 5.20
N LEU A 87 6.82 7.66 5.18
CA LEU A 87 7.18 8.83 4.38
C LEU A 87 8.41 9.50 4.97
N ILE A 88 9.45 9.70 4.14
CA ILE A 88 10.66 10.41 4.54
C ILE A 88 10.61 11.85 4.06
N ARG A 89 10.18 12.05 2.82
CA ARG A 89 10.19 13.37 2.17
C ARG A 89 9.12 13.43 1.11
N GLY A 90 8.55 14.62 0.92
CA GLY A 90 7.54 14.87 -0.11
C GLY A 90 6.16 15.01 0.50
N ASP A 91 5.21 15.40 -0.33
CA ASP A 91 3.84 15.70 0.08
C ASP A 91 2.82 14.68 -0.42
N LEU A 92 3.26 13.55 -0.94
CA LEU A 92 2.40 12.52 -1.53
C LEU A 92 1.49 13.14 -2.60
N GLU A 93 2.11 13.79 -3.58
CA GLU A 93 1.39 14.45 -4.67
C GLU A 93 0.73 13.42 -5.59
N LEU A 94 -0.54 13.65 -5.91
CA LEU A 94 -1.27 12.73 -6.77
C LEU A 94 -0.97 13.02 -8.25
N LEU A 95 0.02 12.33 -8.81
CA LEU A 95 0.40 12.49 -10.21
C LEU A 95 -0.42 11.59 -11.14
N GLU A 96 -0.94 10.48 -10.63
CA GLU A 96 -1.68 9.50 -11.42
C GLU A 96 -3.03 9.12 -10.84
N ALA A 97 -3.15 9.08 -9.52
CA ALA A 97 -4.39 8.68 -8.86
C ALA A 97 -5.44 9.80 -8.92
N ALA A 98 -6.71 9.40 -8.88
CA ALA A 98 -7.82 10.34 -8.91
C ALA A 98 -8.10 10.96 -7.55
N GLU A 99 -7.83 10.22 -6.47
CA GLU A 99 -8.12 10.64 -5.11
C GLU A 99 -7.22 9.89 -4.15
N ALA A 100 -7.02 10.44 -2.94
CA ALA A 100 -6.30 9.77 -1.88
C ALA A 100 -7.00 10.01 -0.55
N ARG A 101 -6.82 9.09 0.38
CA ARG A 101 -7.33 9.21 1.75
C ARG A 101 -6.35 8.60 2.73
N TRP A 102 -6.32 9.18 3.91
CA TRP A 102 -5.72 8.56 5.08
C TRP A 102 -6.82 7.80 5.80
N LEU A 103 -6.67 6.49 5.91
CA LEU A 103 -7.68 5.63 6.52
C LEU A 103 -7.20 5.15 7.89
N THR A 104 -8.12 5.02 8.83
CA THR A 104 -7.86 4.44 10.14
C THR A 104 -8.41 3.02 10.16
N LYS A 105 -8.17 2.28 11.26
CA LYS A 105 -8.73 0.92 11.37
C LYS A 105 -10.26 0.93 11.26
N GLU A 106 -10.90 2.01 11.71
CA GLU A 106 -12.35 2.14 11.65
C GLU A 106 -12.85 2.44 10.25
N THR A 107 -12.01 3.02 9.39
CA THR A 107 -12.40 3.43 8.04
C THR A 107 -11.78 2.58 6.93
N LEU A 108 -10.93 1.62 7.26
CA LEU A 108 -10.29 0.74 6.27
C LEU A 108 -11.33 0.07 5.34
N LYS A 109 -12.48 -0.30 5.87
CA LYS A 109 -13.52 -0.96 5.09
C LYS A 109 -14.56 0.00 4.53
N SER A 110 -14.33 1.30 4.61
CA SER A 110 -15.24 2.32 4.10
C SER A 110 -15.09 2.58 2.60
N VAL A 111 -14.06 2.02 1.98
CA VAL A 111 -13.79 2.17 0.54
C VAL A 111 -13.84 0.80 -0.15
N GLU A 112 -14.09 0.82 -1.47
CA GLU A 112 -14.05 -0.40 -2.27
C GLU A 112 -12.64 -0.67 -2.73
N TRP A 113 -12.03 -1.72 -2.18
CA TRP A 113 -10.67 -2.12 -2.53
C TRP A 113 -10.64 -2.97 -3.79
N LEU A 114 -9.54 -2.86 -4.54
CA LEU A 114 -9.21 -3.81 -5.59
C LEU A 114 -9.22 -5.23 -5.01
N PRO A 115 -9.66 -6.24 -5.78
CA PRO A 115 -9.76 -7.61 -5.26
C PRO A 115 -8.51 -8.13 -4.58
N ALA A 116 -7.33 -7.90 -5.17
CA ALA A 116 -6.08 -8.38 -4.59
C ALA A 116 -5.77 -7.74 -3.24
N ASP A 117 -6.19 -6.49 -3.02
CA ASP A 117 -5.92 -5.78 -1.77
C ASP A 117 -6.81 -6.24 -0.62
N LEU A 118 -7.96 -6.82 -0.93
CA LEU A 118 -8.89 -7.29 0.11
C LEU A 118 -8.25 -8.27 1.09
N GLY A 119 -7.39 -9.16 0.58
CA GLY A 119 -6.70 -10.14 1.44
C GLY A 119 -5.73 -9.50 2.42
N LEU A 120 -5.29 -8.29 2.14
CA LEU A 120 -4.32 -7.58 2.97
C LEU A 120 -5.00 -6.77 4.08
N ILE A 121 -6.23 -6.34 3.85
CA ILE A 121 -6.94 -5.42 4.75
C ILE A 121 -7.09 -5.98 6.17
N ASP A 122 -7.43 -7.24 6.30
CA ASP A 122 -7.58 -7.86 7.62
C ASP A 122 -6.27 -7.87 8.41
N LYS A 123 -5.16 -8.12 7.73
CA LYS A 123 -3.84 -8.10 8.38
C LYS A 123 -3.47 -6.69 8.84
N ILE A 124 -3.75 -5.70 8.02
CA ILE A 124 -3.51 -4.29 8.36
C ILE A 124 -4.36 -3.90 9.56
N GLU A 125 -5.64 -4.24 9.52
CA GLU A 125 -6.58 -3.92 10.61
C GLU A 125 -6.10 -4.53 11.94
N LYS A 126 -5.69 -5.78 11.92
CA LYS A 126 -5.18 -6.46 13.12
C LYS A 126 -3.92 -5.79 13.66
N THR A 127 -3.01 -5.40 12.78
CA THR A 127 -1.78 -4.72 13.20
C THR A 127 -2.09 -3.37 13.83
N LEU A 128 -3.01 -2.61 13.25
CA LEU A 128 -3.42 -1.31 13.81
C LEU A 128 -4.11 -1.48 15.16
N ALA A 129 -4.91 -2.52 15.32
CA ALA A 129 -5.57 -2.82 16.59
C ALA A 129 -4.56 -3.15 17.67
N ILE A 130 -3.54 -3.95 17.37
CA ILE A 130 -2.47 -4.30 18.30
C ILE A 130 -1.67 -3.06 18.68
N SER A 131 -1.35 -2.20 17.70
CA SER A 131 -0.63 -0.95 17.97
C SER A 131 -1.41 -0.07 18.93
N ASN A 132 -2.73 0.05 18.75
CA ASN A 132 -3.60 0.80 19.64
C ASN A 132 -3.53 0.25 21.07
N SER A 133 -3.61 -1.05 21.21
CA SER A 133 -3.58 -1.70 22.51
C SER A 133 -2.23 -1.53 23.18
N SER A 134 -1.14 -1.68 22.43
CA SER A 134 0.21 -1.63 22.97
C SER A 134 0.70 -0.21 23.23
N THR A 135 0.10 0.80 22.63
CA THR A 135 0.51 2.19 22.82
C THR A 135 -0.20 2.85 24.00
N SER A 136 -1.11 2.15 24.65
CA SER A 136 -1.79 2.65 25.82
C SER A 136 -0.74 2.91 26.90
N GLY A 137 -0.48 4.19 27.18
CA GLY A 137 0.51 4.58 28.16
C GLY A 137 1.95 4.60 27.64
N LEU A 138 2.18 4.34 26.37
CA LEU A 138 3.51 4.43 25.78
C LEU A 138 3.60 5.64 24.87
N PRO A 139 4.80 6.25 24.76
CA PRO A 139 5.00 7.28 23.77
C PRO A 139 4.72 6.65 22.41
N SER A 140 4.05 7.39 21.56
CA SER A 140 3.72 6.87 20.26
C SER A 140 5.01 6.45 19.57
N ALA A 141 5.10 5.18 19.33
CA ALA A 141 6.13 4.65 18.50
C ALA A 141 5.80 5.14 17.10
N SER A 142 6.33 6.25 16.74
CA SER A 142 6.28 6.59 15.36
C SER A 142 7.19 5.59 14.66
N PHE A 143 6.73 5.11 13.64
CA PHE A 143 7.56 4.38 12.75
C PHE A 143 8.82 5.08 12.41
#